data_dda64b116b2b185ca55ad32e57149a46
#
_entry.id   dda64b116b2b185ca55ad32e57149a46
#
_cell.length_a   1.000
_cell.length_b   1.000
_cell.length_c   1.000
_cell.angle_alpha   90.00
_cell.angle_beta   90.00
_cell.angle_gamma   90.00
#
_symmetry.space_group_name_H-M   'P 1'
#
loop_
_entity.id
_entity.type
_entity.pdbx_description
1 polymer ?
#
loop_
_entity_poly.entity_id
_entity_poly.type
_entity_poly.pdbx_seq_one_letter_code
_entity_poly.pdbx_strand_id
1 'polypeptide(L)'
;MGHVSSKLVMTMKRTYSRYAQQGLALLGKSIRLGRLQHRITAQELAERIGVSRSTLQRIEKGDAKVEIGLVFEAAAIVGIKLFDADDRTITGMLSRVDDRIALLPKHVYKAGKQVEDDF
;
A
#
# COMPACT_ATOMS: atom_id res chain seq x y z
N MET A 1 -12.33 -10.71 30.18
CA MET A 1 -11.99 -10.83 29.64
C MET A 1 -12.19 -11.25 28.98
N GLY A 2 -12.32 -11.13 28.88
CA GLY A 2 -12.24 -11.47 28.32
C GLY A 2 -12.33 -11.75 27.62
N HIS A 3 -12.70 -11.80 27.21
CA HIS A 3 -12.63 -12.06 26.25
C HIS A 3 -12.00 -12.64 25.56
N VAL A 4 -12.74 -13.19 25.74
CA VAL A 4 -11.53 -13.74 25.40
C VAL A 4 -11.48 -14.40 24.07
N SER A 5 -12.46 -15.09 23.73
CA SER A 5 -12.46 -15.73 22.44
C SER A 5 -12.52 -14.71 21.33
N SER A 6 -13.34 -13.74 21.48
CA SER A 6 -13.36 -12.74 20.45
C SER A 6 -12.03 -12.03 20.44
N LYS A 7 -11.42 -11.97 21.59
CA LYS A 7 -10.13 -11.42 21.65
C LYS A 7 -9.13 -12.21 20.86
N LEU A 8 -9.21 -13.51 20.91
CA LEU A 8 -8.32 -14.32 20.13
C LEU A 8 -8.45 -14.03 18.65
N VAL A 9 -9.66 -13.94 18.18
CA VAL A 9 -9.88 -13.66 16.78
C VAL A 9 -9.36 -12.27 16.45
N MET A 10 -9.69 -11.32 17.30
CA MET A 10 -9.32 -9.96 17.02
C MET A 10 -7.84 -9.73 17.11
N THR A 11 -7.18 -10.51 17.94
CA THR A 11 -5.76 -10.30 18.12
C THR A 11 -4.90 -11.16 17.26
N MET A 12 -5.50 -12.00 16.45
CA MET A 12 -4.72 -12.77 15.53
C MET A 12 -4.01 -11.85 14.57
N LYS A 13 -2.73 -11.99 14.50
CA LYS A 13 -1.96 -11.20 13.58
C LYS A 13 -2.07 -11.81 12.21
N ARG A 14 -2.27 -10.93 11.25
CA ARG A 14 -2.23 -11.36 9.88
C ARG A 14 -0.79 -11.66 9.53
N THR A 15 -0.58 -12.81 8.91
CA THR A 15 0.75 -13.18 8.46
C THR A 15 0.89 -12.85 6.99
N TYR A 16 1.89 -12.05 6.68
CA TYR A 16 2.17 -11.70 5.30
C TYR A 16 3.37 -12.50 4.81
N SER A 17 3.38 -12.77 3.51
CA SER A 17 4.51 -13.47 2.93
C SER A 17 5.78 -12.66 3.10
N ARG A 18 6.91 -13.33 3.02
CA ARG A 18 8.19 -12.65 3.13
C ARG A 18 8.34 -11.60 2.04
N TYR A 19 7.90 -11.92 0.84
CA TYR A 19 7.98 -10.99 -0.28
C TYR A 19 7.19 -9.72 0.00
N ALA A 20 5.97 -9.87 0.52
CA ALA A 20 5.14 -8.71 0.86
C ALA A 20 5.79 -7.88 1.96
N GLN A 21 6.34 -8.53 2.98
CA GLN A 21 7.01 -7.81 4.05
C GLN A 21 8.21 -7.04 3.56
N GLN A 22 8.97 -7.63 2.66
CA GLN A 22 10.13 -6.95 2.10
C GLN A 22 9.71 -5.75 1.25
N GLY A 23 8.62 -5.89 0.50
CA GLY A 23 8.10 -4.77 -0.27
C GLY A 23 7.69 -3.61 0.63
N LEU A 24 6.99 -3.92 1.73
CA LEU A 24 6.59 -2.89 2.67
C LEU A 24 7.80 -2.20 3.28
N ALA A 25 8.79 -2.98 3.68
CA ALA A 25 10.00 -2.43 4.28
C ALA A 25 10.75 -1.55 3.27
N LEU A 26 10.85 -2.01 2.04
CA LEU A 26 11.55 -1.26 1.03
C LEU A 26 10.86 0.07 0.75
N LEU A 27 9.54 0.06 0.63
CA LEU A 27 8.80 1.29 0.39
C LEU A 27 8.97 2.25 1.56
N GLY A 28 8.85 1.75 2.79
CA GLY A 28 9.02 2.59 3.96
C GLY A 28 10.41 3.21 4.05
N LYS A 29 11.44 2.40 3.79
CA LYS A 29 12.81 2.91 3.82
C LYS A 29 13.07 3.89 2.68
N SER A 30 12.46 3.66 1.53
CA SER A 30 12.60 4.58 0.41
C SER A 30 11.96 5.93 0.72
N ILE A 31 10.83 5.92 1.40
CA ILE A 31 10.19 7.16 1.83
C ILE A 31 11.10 7.90 2.80
N ARG A 32 11.66 7.18 3.77
CA ARG A 32 12.58 7.81 4.71
C ARG A 32 13.80 8.38 3.99
N LEU A 33 14.36 7.63 3.07
CA LEU A 33 15.51 8.10 2.30
C LEU A 33 15.16 9.36 1.53
N GLY A 34 14.03 9.36 0.84
CA GLY A 34 13.60 10.54 0.08
C GLY A 34 13.37 11.73 0.99
N ARG A 35 12.78 11.50 2.15
CA ARG A 35 12.55 12.57 3.12
C ARG A 35 13.89 13.20 3.56
N LEU A 36 14.84 12.35 3.88
CA LEU A 36 16.15 12.84 4.32
C LEU A 36 16.89 13.57 3.21
N GLN A 37 16.79 13.06 2.00
CA GLN A 37 17.43 13.71 0.85
C GLN A 37 16.86 15.09 0.57
N HIS A 38 15.56 15.25 0.80
CA HIS A 38 14.91 16.54 0.61
C HIS A 38 14.95 17.41 1.86
N ARG A 39 15.65 16.94 2.91
CA ARG A 39 15.80 17.69 4.15
C ARG A 39 14.46 18.04 4.79
N ILE A 40 13.53 17.12 4.72
CA ILE A 40 12.22 17.26 5.35
C ILE A 40 12.26 16.50 6.67
N THR A 41 11.86 17.16 7.76
CA THR A 41 11.83 16.46 9.05
C THR A 41 10.63 15.53 9.10
N ALA A 42 10.69 14.56 10.01
CA ALA A 42 9.56 13.65 10.19
C ALA A 42 8.30 14.42 10.56
N GLN A 43 8.45 15.43 11.41
CA GLN A 43 7.30 16.24 11.81
C GLN A 43 6.70 16.98 10.62
N GLU A 44 7.55 17.53 9.75
CA GLU A 44 7.07 18.24 8.58
C GLU A 44 6.31 17.32 7.64
N LEU A 45 6.83 16.14 7.39
CA LEU A 45 6.16 15.22 6.49
C LEU A 45 4.84 14.75 7.08
N ALA A 46 4.84 14.44 8.38
CA ALA A 46 3.62 14.04 9.05
C ALA A 46 2.55 15.12 8.92
N GLU A 47 2.93 16.36 9.11
CA GLU A 47 1.98 17.47 8.97
C GLU A 47 1.45 17.60 7.57
N ARG A 48 2.29 17.41 6.57
CA ARG A 48 1.86 17.52 5.18
C ARG A 48 0.84 16.46 4.79
N ILE A 49 0.98 15.27 5.33
CA ILE A 49 0.02 14.22 5.00
C ILE A 49 -1.10 14.11 6.05
N GLY A 50 -1.07 14.97 7.06
CA GLY A 50 -2.16 15.06 8.01
C GLY A 50 -2.20 13.93 9.02
N VAL A 51 -1.05 13.43 9.44
CA VAL A 51 -1.00 12.35 10.43
C VAL A 51 -0.08 12.72 11.56
N SER A 52 -0.10 11.93 12.63
CA SER A 52 0.81 12.10 13.73
C SER A 52 2.21 11.66 13.33
N ARG A 53 3.19 12.17 14.07
CA ARG A 53 4.56 11.75 13.84
C ARG A 53 4.71 10.25 14.04
N SER A 54 3.98 9.68 14.99
CA SER A 54 4.10 8.25 15.22
C SER A 54 3.53 7.45 14.07
N THR A 55 2.48 7.94 13.41
CA THR A 55 1.96 7.27 12.22
C THR A 55 2.99 7.34 11.10
N LEU A 56 3.64 8.47 10.92
CA LEU A 56 4.69 8.56 9.90
C LEU A 56 5.83 7.59 10.20
N GLN A 57 6.20 7.44 11.47
CA GLN A 57 7.24 6.48 11.81
C GLN A 57 6.82 5.06 11.44
N ARG A 58 5.54 4.73 11.61
CA ARG A 58 5.03 3.44 11.22
C ARG A 58 5.11 3.26 9.71
N ILE A 59 4.80 4.31 8.95
CA ILE A 59 4.93 4.26 7.49
C ILE A 59 6.37 3.95 7.11
N GLU A 60 7.32 4.63 7.72
CA GLU A 60 8.73 4.46 7.37
C GLU A 60 9.29 3.12 7.82
N LYS A 61 8.63 2.48 8.78
CA LYS A 61 9.01 1.13 9.20
C LYS A 61 8.35 0.04 8.36
N GLY A 62 7.47 0.41 7.44
CA GLY A 62 6.80 -0.57 6.61
C GLY A 62 5.67 -1.28 7.30
N ASP A 63 5.00 -0.63 8.24
CA ASP A 63 3.88 -1.22 8.96
C ASP A 63 2.72 -1.48 8.01
N ALA A 64 2.30 -2.73 7.92
CA ALA A 64 1.26 -3.13 6.99
C ALA A 64 -0.13 -2.62 7.35
N LYS A 65 -0.29 -2.11 8.55
CA LYS A 65 -1.60 -1.67 9.03
C LYS A 65 -1.91 -0.21 8.74
N VAL A 66 -0.96 0.53 8.20
CA VAL A 66 -1.22 1.91 7.85
C VAL A 66 -1.98 1.94 6.53
N GLU A 67 -2.92 2.86 6.40
CA GLU A 67 -3.67 3.00 5.16
C GLU A 67 -2.74 3.23 3.99
N ILE A 68 -2.95 2.47 2.93
CA ILE A 68 -2.07 2.53 1.77
C ILE A 68 -2.07 3.92 1.12
N GLY A 69 -3.21 4.61 1.18
CA GLY A 69 -3.28 5.97 0.61
C GLY A 69 -2.32 6.92 1.29
N LEU A 70 -2.17 6.80 2.61
CA LEU A 70 -1.24 7.65 3.34
C LEU A 70 0.20 7.33 2.95
N VAL A 71 0.49 6.06 2.76
CA VAL A 71 1.83 5.64 2.35
C VAL A 71 2.16 6.21 0.99
N PHE A 72 1.21 6.11 0.05
CA PHE A 72 1.41 6.64 -1.29
C PHE A 72 1.56 8.16 -1.29
N GLU A 73 0.80 8.84 -0.44
CA GLU A 73 0.91 10.29 -0.34
C GLU A 73 2.30 10.69 0.16
N ALA A 74 2.79 10.01 1.18
CA ALA A 74 4.12 10.28 1.69
C ALA A 74 5.17 10.06 0.61
N ALA A 75 5.01 8.96 -0.14
CA ALA A 75 5.95 8.65 -1.22
C ALA A 75 5.95 9.75 -2.28
N ALA A 76 4.77 10.23 -2.64
CA ALA A 76 4.65 11.27 -3.65
C ALA A 76 5.33 12.56 -3.19
N ILE A 77 5.12 12.94 -1.95
CA ILE A 77 5.69 14.18 -1.43
C ILE A 77 7.21 14.15 -1.44
N VAL A 78 7.81 12.99 -1.14
CA VAL A 78 9.27 12.90 -1.11
C VAL A 78 9.85 12.54 -2.47
N GLY A 79 9.04 12.53 -3.52
CA GLY A 79 9.55 12.38 -4.88
C GLY A 79 9.72 10.96 -5.39
N ILE A 80 9.10 10.00 -4.74
CA ILE A 80 9.14 8.62 -5.21
C ILE A 80 8.13 8.44 -6.33
N LYS A 81 8.57 7.87 -7.44
CA LYS A 81 7.67 7.58 -8.55
C LYS A 81 7.08 6.20 -8.33
N LEU A 82 5.80 6.17 -7.98
CA LEU A 82 5.09 4.92 -7.78
C LEU A 82 5.03 4.17 -9.10
N PHE A 83 5.33 2.88 -9.06
CA PHE A 83 5.36 2.04 -10.27
C PHE A 83 6.33 2.59 -11.31
N ASP A 84 7.35 3.32 -10.83
CA ASP A 84 8.36 3.91 -11.69
C ASP A 84 7.74 4.79 -12.79
N ALA A 85 6.68 5.51 -12.43
CA ALA A 85 5.91 6.28 -13.40
C ALA A 85 5.52 7.62 -12.84
N ASP A 86 5.56 8.65 -13.69
CA ASP A 86 5.05 9.95 -13.29
C ASP A 86 3.52 9.96 -13.49
N ASP A 87 2.90 11.08 -13.17
CA ASP A 87 1.45 11.19 -13.20
C ASP A 87 0.87 10.89 -14.58
N ARG A 88 1.51 11.41 -15.62
CA ARG A 88 1.02 11.19 -16.99
C ARG A 88 1.17 9.73 -17.38
N THR A 89 2.28 9.13 -17.03
CA THR A 89 2.53 7.73 -17.36
C THR A 89 1.55 6.81 -16.66
N ILE A 90 1.23 7.10 -15.39
CA ILE A 90 0.26 6.30 -14.66
C ILE A 90 -1.11 6.38 -15.31
N THR A 91 -1.50 7.55 -15.79
CA THR A 91 -2.78 7.70 -16.47
C THR A 91 -2.87 6.75 -17.66
N GLY A 92 -1.81 6.69 -18.46
CA GLY A 92 -1.77 5.77 -19.60
C GLY A 92 -1.78 4.31 -19.16
N MET A 93 -1.08 3.99 -18.08
CA MET A 93 -1.06 2.62 -17.57
C MET A 93 -2.43 2.18 -17.08
N LEU A 94 -3.15 3.08 -16.40
CA LEU A 94 -4.51 2.79 -15.96
C LEU A 94 -5.40 2.47 -17.14
N SER A 95 -5.31 3.29 -18.18
CA SER A 95 -6.13 3.07 -19.38
C SER A 95 -5.82 1.73 -20.02
N ARG A 96 -4.56 1.36 -20.11
CA ARG A 96 -4.18 0.09 -20.72
C ARG A 96 -4.66 -1.11 -19.91
N VAL A 97 -4.60 -1.00 -18.58
CA VAL A 97 -5.08 -2.08 -17.72
C VAL A 97 -6.59 -2.21 -17.86
N ASP A 98 -7.30 -1.08 -17.88
CA ASP A 98 -8.75 -1.10 -18.05
C ASP A 98 -9.14 -1.76 -19.37
N ASP A 99 -8.41 -1.44 -20.44
CA ASP A 99 -8.69 -2.03 -21.74
C ASP A 99 -8.48 -3.54 -21.70
N ARG A 100 -7.43 -4.00 -21.04
CA ARG A 100 -7.16 -5.43 -20.95
C ARG A 100 -8.22 -6.14 -20.14
N ILE A 101 -8.67 -5.52 -19.05
CA ILE A 101 -9.74 -6.10 -18.25
C ILE A 101 -11.01 -6.23 -19.08
N ALA A 102 -11.31 -5.20 -19.88
CA ALA A 102 -12.53 -5.20 -20.69
C ALA A 102 -12.55 -6.33 -21.72
N LEU A 103 -11.38 -6.81 -22.12
CA LEU A 103 -11.30 -7.90 -23.10
C LEU A 103 -11.46 -9.28 -22.50
N LEU A 104 -11.48 -9.38 -21.17
CA LEU A 104 -11.58 -10.67 -20.50
C LEU A 104 -13.02 -10.96 -20.11
N PRO A 105 -13.36 -12.26 -19.95
CA PRO A 105 -14.69 -12.61 -19.48
C PRO A 105 -14.97 -12.03 -18.11
N LYS A 106 -16.21 -11.66 -17.84
CA LYS A 106 -16.59 -11.13 -16.56
C LYS A 106 -16.51 -12.15 -15.44
N HIS A 107 -16.66 -13.42 -15.81
CA HIS A 107 -16.64 -14.51 -14.83
C HIS A 107 -15.41 -15.37 -15.07
N VAL A 108 -14.86 -15.87 -14.01
CA VAL A 108 -13.73 -16.79 -14.11
C VAL A 108 -14.27 -18.20 -14.06
N TYR A 109 -13.89 -19.01 -15.07
CA TYR A 109 -14.32 -20.40 -15.14
C TYR A 109 -13.11 -21.31 -15.00
N LYS A 110 -13.30 -22.38 -14.22
CA LYS A 110 -12.28 -23.39 -14.09
C LYS A 110 -12.83 -24.70 -14.58
N ALA A 111 -11.93 -25.58 -15.00
CA ALA A 111 -12.37 -26.84 -15.58
C ALA A 111 -13.32 -27.58 -14.65
N GLY A 112 -14.49 -27.91 -15.18
CA GLY A 112 -15.46 -28.68 -14.43
C GLY A 112 -16.14 -27.96 -13.31
N LYS A 113 -15.98 -26.64 -13.22
CA LYS A 113 -16.58 -25.91 -12.12
C LYS A 113 -17.02 -24.56 -12.55
N GLN A 114 -18.15 -24.16 -11.99
CA GLN A 114 -18.62 -22.82 -12.17
C GLN A 114 -17.97 -21.94 -11.11
N VAL A 115 -17.61 -20.76 -11.50
CA VAL A 115 -16.87 -19.88 -10.62
C VAL A 115 -17.70 -18.66 -10.34
N GLU A 116 -17.50 -18.10 -9.16
CA GLU A 116 -18.21 -16.90 -8.82
C GLU A 116 -17.70 -15.73 -9.56
N ASP A 117 -18.46 -14.68 -9.47
CA ASP A 117 -18.09 -13.43 -10.07
C ASP A 117 -16.85 -12.90 -9.50
N ASP A 118 -16.11 -12.27 -10.37
CA ASP A 118 -14.93 -11.63 -10.02
C ASP A 118 -15.13 -10.25 -9.51
N PHE A 119 -16.24 -9.75 -9.65
CA PHE A 119 -16.55 -8.38 -9.41
C PHE A 119 -15.36 -7.46 -9.52
#